data_5b3e9886ace880bbf56d9c1d2f552a3f
#
_entry.id   5b3e9886ace880bbf56d9c1d2f552a3f
#
_cell.length_a   1.000
_cell.length_b   1.000
_cell.length_c   1.000
_cell.angle_alpha   90.00
_cell.angle_beta   90.00
_cell.angle_gamma   90.00
#
_symmetry.space_group_name_H-M   'P 1'
#
loop_
_entity.id
_entity.type
_entity.pdbx_description
1 polymer ?
#
loop_
_entity_poly.entity_id
_entity_poly.type
_entity_poly.pdbx_seq_one_letter_code
_entity_poly.pdbx_strand_id
1 'polypeptide(L)'
;MTKNIAAFFDIDGTIYRDSLLIEHFKMLLKYQYIDMTSWELKVKEKFSKWENRTGDYDDYLDELVRTYTEALKNFSKSDMDFIAKRVMELKGDKVYRYTRERLLFHKNENHKVIIISGSPDFLVSKLAIKYGVKDYRASIYKVNKNGIFTGEVVPMWDAESKQKAISDFVKKYNIDLKKSYAYGDTTGD
;
A
#
# COMPACT_ATOMS: atom_id res chain seq x y z
N MET A 1 7.93 30.87 12.85
CA MET A 1 6.84 29.86 12.93
C MET A 1 7.44 28.57 13.46
N THR A 2 6.80 27.95 14.44
CA THR A 2 7.20 26.65 14.95
C THR A 2 7.00 25.60 13.88
N LYS A 3 8.00 24.72 13.69
CA LYS A 3 7.90 23.59 12.75
C LYS A 3 7.05 22.49 13.36
N ASN A 4 6.29 21.79 12.53
CA ASN A 4 5.49 20.63 12.93
C ASN A 4 6.39 19.38 13.05
N ILE A 5 6.01 18.48 13.94
CA ILE A 5 6.56 17.13 14.01
C ILE A 5 5.64 16.21 13.19
N ALA A 6 6.22 15.29 12.45
CA ALA A 6 5.48 14.28 11.69
C ALA A 6 5.88 12.87 12.08
N ALA A 7 5.00 11.91 11.78
CA ALA A 7 5.28 10.50 11.80
C ALA A 7 4.85 9.90 10.45
N PHE A 8 5.81 9.42 9.70
CA PHE A 8 5.62 8.77 8.41
C PHE A 8 5.54 7.27 8.62
N PHE A 9 4.54 6.64 8.02
CA PHE A 9 4.31 5.20 8.13
C PHE A 9 4.22 4.58 6.75
N ASP A 10 4.98 3.52 6.52
CA ASP A 10 4.65 2.55 5.49
C ASP A 10 3.48 1.66 5.96
N ILE A 11 2.88 0.89 5.03
CA ILE A 11 1.77 -0.01 5.35
C ILE A 11 2.21 -1.46 5.39
N ASP A 12 2.65 -1.98 4.25
CA ASP A 12 2.87 -3.41 4.04
C ASP A 12 4.11 -3.86 4.82
N GLY A 13 3.98 -4.84 5.74
CA GLY A 13 5.06 -5.20 6.66
C GLY A 13 5.23 -4.26 7.86
N THR A 14 4.67 -3.04 7.82
CA THR A 14 4.86 -2.00 8.86
C THR A 14 3.61 -1.79 9.71
N ILE A 15 2.53 -1.21 9.18
CA ILE A 15 1.22 -1.15 9.87
C ILE A 15 0.52 -2.48 9.69
N TYR A 16 0.40 -2.93 8.46
CA TYR A 16 -0.29 -4.15 8.07
C TYR A 16 0.67 -5.35 8.11
N ARG A 17 0.22 -6.49 8.66
CA ARG A 17 1.08 -7.67 8.91
C ARG A 17 1.36 -8.53 7.66
N ASP A 18 0.92 -8.08 6.52
CA ASP A 18 1.07 -8.72 5.21
C ASP A 18 1.04 -7.61 4.16
N SER A 19 0.76 -7.90 2.90
CA SER A 19 0.57 -6.89 1.87
C SER A 19 -0.92 -6.73 1.52
N LEU A 20 -1.38 -5.47 1.46
CA LEU A 20 -2.74 -5.15 1.04
C LEU A 20 -3.00 -5.56 -0.40
N LEU A 21 -2.01 -5.41 -1.28
CA LEU A 21 -2.09 -5.85 -2.66
C LEU A 21 -2.30 -7.36 -2.73
N ILE A 22 -1.53 -8.14 -1.97
CA ILE A 22 -1.64 -9.60 -1.94
C ILE A 22 -3.01 -10.03 -1.42
N GLU A 23 -3.52 -9.41 -0.36
CA GLU A 23 -4.85 -9.74 0.18
C GLU A 23 -5.97 -9.40 -0.82
N HIS A 24 -5.83 -8.28 -1.53
CA HIS A 24 -6.79 -7.93 -2.59
C HIS A 24 -6.72 -8.91 -3.76
N PHE A 25 -5.52 -9.28 -4.21
CA PHE A 25 -5.33 -10.28 -5.26
C PHE A 25 -5.97 -11.63 -4.89
N LYS A 26 -5.73 -12.12 -3.65
CA LYS A 26 -6.38 -13.34 -3.14
C LYS A 26 -7.91 -13.22 -3.14
N MET A 27 -8.43 -12.03 -2.87
CA MET A 27 -9.87 -11.81 -2.87
C MET A 27 -10.45 -11.79 -4.29
N LEU A 28 -9.71 -11.24 -5.27
CA LEU A 28 -10.09 -11.28 -6.68
C LEU A 28 -10.17 -12.73 -7.19
N LEU A 29 -9.20 -13.58 -6.81
CA LEU A 29 -9.25 -15.02 -7.08
C LEU A 29 -10.48 -15.68 -6.45
N LYS A 30 -10.70 -15.42 -5.15
CA LYS A 30 -11.82 -15.98 -4.39
C LYS A 30 -13.18 -15.64 -4.98
N TYR A 31 -13.36 -14.42 -5.47
CA TYR A 31 -14.60 -13.96 -6.10
C TYR A 31 -14.67 -14.21 -7.61
N GLN A 32 -13.67 -14.92 -8.15
CA GLN A 32 -13.60 -15.30 -9.57
C GLN A 32 -13.56 -14.10 -10.54
N TYR A 33 -13.05 -12.94 -10.08
CA TYR A 33 -12.75 -11.82 -10.97
C TYR A 33 -11.54 -12.12 -11.85
N ILE A 34 -10.58 -12.87 -11.31
CA ILE A 34 -9.42 -13.36 -12.05
C ILE A 34 -9.31 -14.88 -11.90
N ASP A 35 -8.76 -15.50 -12.91
CA ASP A 35 -8.55 -16.93 -12.98
C ASP A 35 -7.24 -17.33 -12.25
N MET A 36 -7.26 -18.50 -11.61
CA MET A 36 -6.09 -19.11 -10.97
C MET A 36 -4.93 -19.37 -11.94
N THR A 37 -5.23 -19.53 -13.23
CA THR A 37 -4.22 -19.77 -14.27
C THR A 37 -3.14 -18.69 -14.28
N SER A 38 -3.52 -17.43 -14.12
CA SER A 38 -2.56 -16.31 -14.06
C SER A 38 -1.61 -16.43 -12.86
N TRP A 39 -2.11 -16.86 -11.70
CA TRP A 39 -1.29 -17.15 -10.54
C TRP A 39 -0.36 -18.33 -10.80
N GLU A 40 -0.89 -19.44 -11.25
CA GLU A 40 -0.14 -20.70 -11.44
C GLU A 40 0.97 -20.59 -12.49
N LEU A 41 0.69 -19.91 -13.60
CA LEU A 41 1.63 -19.80 -14.69
C LEU A 41 2.71 -18.71 -14.48
N LYS A 42 2.39 -17.63 -13.77
CA LYS A 42 3.25 -16.45 -13.71
C LYS A 42 3.87 -16.22 -12.34
N VAL A 43 3.11 -16.34 -11.27
CA VAL A 43 3.52 -15.90 -9.94
C VAL A 43 3.99 -17.04 -9.03
N LYS A 44 3.33 -18.20 -9.11
CA LYS A 44 3.53 -19.32 -8.19
C LYS A 44 4.98 -19.82 -8.13
N GLU A 45 5.68 -19.88 -9.26
CA GLU A 45 7.07 -20.32 -9.29
C GLU A 45 7.98 -19.37 -8.50
N LYS A 46 7.83 -18.06 -8.72
CA LYS A 46 8.61 -17.04 -8.03
C LYS A 46 8.26 -16.98 -6.54
N PHE A 47 6.98 -17.11 -6.20
CA PHE A 47 6.52 -17.25 -4.82
C PHE A 47 7.18 -18.45 -4.13
N SER A 48 7.16 -19.63 -4.77
CA SER A 48 7.77 -20.84 -4.20
C SER A 48 9.28 -20.71 -4.04
N LYS A 49 9.98 -20.07 -4.98
CA LYS A 49 11.43 -19.79 -4.85
C LYS A 49 11.71 -18.89 -3.65
N TRP A 50 10.96 -17.83 -3.49
CA TRP A 50 11.09 -16.94 -2.32
C TRP A 50 10.76 -17.68 -1.01
N GLU A 51 9.66 -18.41 -0.95
CA GLU A 51 9.23 -19.18 0.23
C GLU A 51 10.29 -20.20 0.65
N ASN A 52 10.92 -20.88 -0.32
CA ASN A 52 11.98 -21.85 -0.10
C ASN A 52 13.37 -21.21 0.06
N ARG A 53 13.49 -19.88 0.13
CA ARG A 53 14.77 -19.17 0.28
C ARG A 53 15.75 -19.40 -0.87
N THR A 54 15.27 -19.68 -2.07
CA THR A 54 16.06 -19.89 -3.30
C THR A 54 15.89 -18.79 -4.33
N GLY A 55 15.08 -17.75 -4.03
CA GLY A 55 14.83 -16.58 -4.87
C GLY A 55 14.55 -15.34 -4.05
N ASP A 56 14.57 -14.18 -4.69
CA ASP A 56 14.42 -12.90 -4.06
C ASP A 56 12.94 -12.51 -3.91
N TYR A 57 12.64 -11.74 -2.86
CA TYR A 57 11.32 -11.20 -2.62
C TYR A 57 10.90 -10.19 -3.70
N ASP A 58 11.84 -9.37 -4.17
CA ASP A 58 11.58 -8.35 -5.18
C ASP A 58 11.15 -8.97 -6.51
N ASP A 59 11.81 -10.05 -6.94
CA ASP A 59 11.42 -10.81 -8.13
C ASP A 59 9.98 -11.35 -8.06
N TYR A 60 9.59 -11.84 -6.88
CA TYR A 60 8.23 -12.30 -6.63
C TYR A 60 7.25 -11.13 -6.66
N LEU A 61 7.58 -10.03 -5.99
CA LEU A 61 6.72 -8.86 -5.88
C LEU A 61 6.50 -8.20 -7.26
N ASP A 62 7.55 -8.04 -8.05
CA ASP A 62 7.47 -7.48 -9.40
C ASP A 62 6.54 -8.30 -10.31
N GLU A 63 6.67 -9.63 -10.30
CA GLU A 63 5.80 -10.49 -11.09
C GLU A 63 4.34 -10.42 -10.60
N LEU A 64 4.16 -10.38 -9.28
CA LEU A 64 2.84 -10.22 -8.69
C LEU A 64 2.20 -8.89 -9.09
N VAL A 65 2.93 -7.77 -8.97
CA VAL A 65 2.44 -6.43 -9.35
C VAL A 65 2.10 -6.39 -10.83
N ARG A 66 2.94 -6.96 -11.69
CA ARG A 66 2.69 -7.04 -13.13
C ARG A 66 1.42 -7.83 -13.43
N THR A 67 1.31 -9.04 -12.87
CA THR A 67 0.14 -9.91 -13.06
C THR A 67 -1.13 -9.26 -12.51
N TYR A 68 -1.04 -8.62 -11.35
CA TYR A 68 -2.14 -7.89 -10.73
C TYR A 68 -2.59 -6.71 -11.60
N THR A 69 -1.66 -5.92 -12.12
CA THR A 69 -1.96 -4.76 -12.97
C THR A 69 -2.63 -5.17 -14.28
N GLU A 70 -2.13 -6.25 -14.91
CA GLU A 70 -2.76 -6.84 -16.09
C GLU A 70 -4.18 -7.35 -15.79
N ALA A 71 -4.34 -8.02 -14.66
CA ALA A 71 -5.62 -8.56 -14.24
C ALA A 71 -6.67 -7.47 -13.97
N LEU A 72 -6.25 -6.32 -13.42
CA LEU A 72 -7.15 -5.19 -13.18
C LEU A 72 -7.61 -4.50 -14.47
N LYS A 73 -6.85 -4.61 -15.54
CA LYS A 73 -7.17 -3.96 -16.81
C LYS A 73 -8.57 -4.38 -17.28
N ASN A 74 -9.37 -3.38 -17.65
CA ASN A 74 -10.76 -3.51 -18.06
C ASN A 74 -11.79 -3.74 -16.93
N PHE A 75 -11.38 -3.88 -15.68
CA PHE A 75 -12.33 -3.83 -14.56
C PHE A 75 -12.73 -2.40 -14.22
N SER A 76 -13.92 -2.25 -13.66
CA SER A 76 -14.37 -0.95 -13.17
C SER A 76 -13.75 -0.61 -11.81
N LYS A 77 -13.51 0.68 -11.58
CA LYS A 77 -13.08 1.16 -10.27
C LYS A 77 -14.09 0.80 -9.18
N SER A 78 -15.38 0.81 -9.48
CA SER A 78 -16.43 0.47 -8.52
C SER A 78 -16.35 -0.98 -8.05
N ASP A 79 -16.04 -1.93 -8.94
CA ASP A 79 -15.87 -3.33 -8.57
C ASP A 79 -14.64 -3.51 -7.67
N MET A 80 -13.53 -2.86 -8.03
CA MET A 80 -12.31 -2.93 -7.22
C MET A 80 -12.47 -2.24 -5.87
N ASP A 81 -13.21 -1.13 -5.81
CA ASP A 81 -13.58 -0.47 -4.55
C ASP A 81 -14.45 -1.36 -3.66
N PHE A 82 -15.38 -2.12 -4.25
CA PHE A 82 -16.19 -3.11 -3.52
C PHE A 82 -15.30 -4.20 -2.92
N ILE A 83 -14.42 -4.82 -3.72
CA ILE A 83 -13.50 -5.85 -3.24
C ILE A 83 -12.55 -5.29 -2.18
N ALA A 84 -12.00 -4.09 -2.38
CA ALA A 84 -11.16 -3.43 -1.40
C ALA A 84 -11.88 -3.19 -0.06
N LYS A 85 -13.16 -2.84 -0.09
CA LYS A 85 -13.99 -2.75 1.11
C LYS A 85 -14.11 -4.09 1.83
N ARG A 86 -14.33 -5.18 1.07
CA ARG A 86 -14.38 -6.54 1.65
C ARG A 86 -13.04 -6.96 2.27
N VAL A 87 -11.91 -6.58 1.65
CA VAL A 87 -10.58 -6.79 2.27
C VAL A 87 -10.49 -6.09 3.62
N MET A 88 -10.90 -4.82 3.70
CA MET A 88 -10.87 -4.06 4.95
C MET A 88 -11.80 -4.63 6.03
N GLU A 89 -12.99 -5.07 5.65
CA GLU A 89 -13.94 -5.69 6.59
C GLU A 89 -13.42 -7.01 7.17
N LEU A 90 -12.81 -7.84 6.35
CA LEU A 90 -12.38 -9.19 6.74
C LEU A 90 -10.95 -9.24 7.30
N LYS A 91 -10.08 -8.34 6.86
CA LYS A 91 -8.63 -8.40 7.11
C LYS A 91 -8.02 -7.09 7.63
N GLY A 92 -8.76 -5.98 7.63
CA GLY A 92 -8.24 -4.67 7.98
C GLY A 92 -7.73 -4.52 9.42
N ASP A 93 -8.00 -5.50 10.30
CA ASP A 93 -7.48 -5.57 11.68
C ASP A 93 -6.20 -6.39 11.82
N LYS A 94 -5.70 -6.96 10.72
CA LYS A 94 -4.44 -7.73 10.67
C LYS A 94 -3.23 -6.79 10.70
N VAL A 95 -3.08 -6.05 11.80
CA VAL A 95 -2.03 -5.04 11.97
C VAL A 95 -1.06 -5.42 13.09
N TYR A 96 0.15 -4.85 13.03
CA TYR A 96 1.09 -4.96 14.13
C TYR A 96 0.63 -4.10 15.31
N ARG A 97 0.65 -4.68 16.51
CA ARG A 97 0.28 -3.99 17.73
C ARG A 97 1.15 -2.76 17.96
N TYR A 98 2.46 -2.90 17.83
CA TYR A 98 3.43 -1.82 18.07
C TYR A 98 3.15 -0.59 17.18
N THR A 99 3.09 -0.76 15.87
CA THR A 99 2.89 0.36 14.94
C THR A 99 1.51 0.99 15.07
N ARG A 100 0.47 0.20 15.37
CA ARG A 100 -0.85 0.73 15.71
C ARG A 100 -0.82 1.61 16.96
N GLU A 101 -0.15 1.17 18.02
CA GLU A 101 0.03 1.95 19.25
C GLU A 101 0.85 3.21 19.00
N ARG A 102 1.90 3.14 18.17
CA ARG A 102 2.68 4.32 17.75
C ARG A 102 1.86 5.31 16.94
N LEU A 103 1.02 4.83 16.02
CA LEU A 103 0.12 5.69 15.26
C LEU A 103 -0.84 6.47 16.18
N LEU A 104 -1.44 5.79 17.16
CA LEU A 104 -2.32 6.41 18.15
C LEU A 104 -1.55 7.41 19.03
N PHE A 105 -0.33 7.07 19.48
CA PHE A 105 0.53 7.98 20.22
C PHE A 105 0.77 9.29 19.44
N HIS A 106 1.18 9.20 18.18
CA HIS A 106 1.43 10.40 17.37
C HIS A 106 0.18 11.25 17.14
N LYS A 107 -0.99 10.61 17.02
CA LYS A 107 -2.27 11.35 16.94
C LYS A 107 -2.56 12.11 18.23
N ASN A 108 -2.32 11.50 19.39
CA ASN A 108 -2.54 12.12 20.69
C ASN A 108 -1.57 13.27 20.96
N GLU A 109 -0.33 13.16 20.46
CA GLU A 109 0.70 14.22 20.52
C GLU A 109 0.48 15.34 19.48
N ASN A 110 -0.60 15.28 18.70
CA ASN A 110 -0.88 16.20 17.59
C ASN A 110 0.21 16.26 16.51
N HIS A 111 1.01 15.22 16.36
CA HIS A 111 1.94 15.07 15.25
C HIS A 111 1.18 14.88 13.93
N LYS A 112 1.77 15.29 12.82
CA LYS A 112 1.23 15.02 11.49
C LYS A 112 1.46 13.55 11.14
N VAL A 113 0.42 12.72 11.24
CA VAL A 113 0.50 11.31 10.83
C VAL A 113 0.25 11.20 9.33
N ILE A 114 1.20 10.62 8.61
CA ILE A 114 1.23 10.53 7.16
C ILE A 114 1.54 9.08 6.77
N ILE A 115 0.77 8.53 5.86
CA ILE A 115 1.01 7.21 5.28
C ILE A 115 1.64 7.36 3.89
N ILE A 116 2.71 6.60 3.61
CA ILE A 116 3.32 6.50 2.28
C ILE A 116 3.53 5.02 1.98
N SER A 117 2.84 4.49 0.96
CA SER A 117 2.81 3.05 0.70
C SER A 117 2.85 2.73 -0.79
N GLY A 118 3.53 1.65 -1.14
CA GLY A 118 3.53 1.07 -2.49
C GLY A 118 2.21 0.42 -2.89
N SER A 119 1.34 0.11 -1.95
CA SER A 119 0.04 -0.50 -2.21
C SER A 119 -0.92 0.41 -3.00
N PRO A 120 -1.93 -0.14 -3.70
CA PRO A 120 -2.91 0.61 -4.48
C PRO A 120 -3.66 1.68 -3.66
N ASP A 121 -3.84 2.86 -4.22
CA ASP A 121 -4.48 4.02 -3.59
C ASP A 121 -5.89 3.73 -3.07
N PHE A 122 -6.67 2.93 -3.80
CA PHE A 122 -8.03 2.54 -3.39
C PHE A 122 -8.04 1.57 -2.19
N LEU A 123 -6.94 0.87 -1.88
CA LEU A 123 -6.76 0.08 -0.66
C LEU A 123 -6.23 0.94 0.48
N VAL A 124 -5.18 1.72 0.21
CA VAL A 124 -4.54 2.62 1.18
C VAL A 124 -5.52 3.62 1.74
N SER A 125 -6.36 4.22 0.89
CA SER A 125 -7.40 5.16 1.33
C SER A 125 -8.35 4.56 2.36
N LYS A 126 -8.76 3.31 2.18
CA LYS A 126 -9.66 2.62 3.11
C LYS A 126 -8.99 2.30 4.44
N LEU A 127 -7.72 1.88 4.41
CA LEU A 127 -6.94 1.68 5.64
C LEU A 127 -6.72 3.02 6.37
N ALA A 128 -6.36 4.08 5.64
CA ALA A 128 -6.19 5.41 6.18
C ALA A 128 -7.47 5.91 6.89
N ILE A 129 -8.64 5.74 6.26
CA ILE A 129 -9.94 6.06 6.86
C ILE A 129 -10.16 5.24 8.14
N LYS A 130 -9.93 3.93 8.10
CA LYS A 130 -10.12 3.03 9.26
C LYS A 130 -9.30 3.49 10.48
N TYR A 131 -8.08 3.95 10.26
CA TYR A 131 -7.19 4.42 11.34
C TYR A 131 -7.24 5.94 11.56
N GLY A 132 -8.13 6.65 10.87
CA GLY A 132 -8.32 8.10 11.02
C GLY A 132 -7.10 8.91 10.60
N VAL A 133 -6.38 8.46 9.58
CA VAL A 133 -5.28 9.19 8.94
C VAL A 133 -5.80 9.93 7.72
N LYS A 134 -5.53 11.23 7.65
CA LYS A 134 -6.04 12.10 6.58
C LYS A 134 -5.08 12.22 5.40
N ASP A 135 -3.79 12.17 5.68
CA ASP A 135 -2.74 12.39 4.69
C ASP A 135 -2.07 11.08 4.31
N TYR A 136 -2.10 10.75 3.03
CA TYR A 136 -1.41 9.59 2.50
C TYR A 136 -0.93 9.81 1.06
N ARG A 137 0.01 8.98 0.64
CA ARG A 137 0.43 8.75 -0.75
C ARG A 137 0.49 7.25 -1.00
N ALA A 138 0.11 6.85 -2.20
CA ALA A 138 0.02 5.46 -2.60
C ALA A 138 0.26 5.32 -4.10
N SER A 139 0.46 4.10 -4.59
CA SER A 139 0.52 3.83 -6.02
C SER A 139 -0.83 4.08 -6.67
N ILE A 140 -0.86 4.92 -7.72
CA ILE A 140 -2.10 5.30 -8.41
C ILE A 140 -2.30 4.41 -9.62
N TYR A 141 -3.33 3.58 -9.56
CA TYR A 141 -3.77 2.77 -10.69
C TYR A 141 -4.74 3.60 -11.53
N LYS A 142 -4.31 3.95 -12.75
CA LYS A 142 -5.06 4.87 -13.60
C LYS A 142 -6.35 4.26 -14.13
N VAL A 143 -7.38 5.08 -14.18
CA VAL A 143 -8.65 4.77 -14.83
C VAL A 143 -8.92 5.75 -15.97
N ASN A 144 -9.63 5.30 -16.98
CA ASN A 144 -10.11 6.18 -18.06
C ASN A 144 -11.34 7.00 -17.60
N LYS A 145 -11.86 7.84 -18.49
CA LYS A 145 -13.05 8.69 -18.21
C LYS A 145 -14.32 7.91 -17.83
N ASN A 146 -14.37 6.62 -18.13
CA ASN A 146 -15.50 5.75 -17.78
C ASN A 146 -15.26 5.00 -16.45
N GLY A 147 -14.17 5.29 -15.74
CA GLY A 147 -13.82 4.62 -14.49
C GLY A 147 -13.28 3.20 -14.67
N ILE A 148 -12.77 2.85 -15.85
CA ILE A 148 -12.20 1.53 -16.16
C ILE A 148 -10.67 1.61 -16.05
N PHE A 149 -10.04 0.65 -15.37
CA PHE A 149 -8.59 0.58 -15.24
C PHE A 149 -7.90 0.38 -16.59
N THR A 150 -6.84 1.19 -16.82
CA THR A 150 -6.10 1.21 -18.09
C THR A 150 -4.93 0.25 -18.12
N GLY A 151 -4.49 -0.24 -16.96
CA GLY A 151 -3.24 -0.99 -16.81
C GLY A 151 -2.01 -0.10 -16.62
N GLU A 152 -2.19 1.23 -16.48
CA GLU A 152 -1.10 2.15 -16.14
C GLU A 152 -1.05 2.40 -14.64
N VAL A 153 0.16 2.45 -14.08
CA VAL A 153 0.41 2.74 -12.66
C VAL A 153 1.40 3.88 -12.53
N VAL A 154 1.10 4.82 -11.62
CA VAL A 154 2.08 5.77 -11.10
C VAL A 154 2.60 5.19 -9.78
N PRO A 155 3.85 4.73 -9.73
CA PRO A 155 4.36 3.99 -8.58
C PRO A 155 4.61 4.88 -7.35
N MET A 156 4.58 4.24 -6.18
CA MET A 156 4.97 4.81 -4.89
C MET A 156 5.79 3.79 -4.06
N TRP A 157 6.39 2.79 -4.73
CA TRP A 157 7.13 1.72 -4.03
C TRP A 157 8.65 1.89 -4.05
N ASP A 158 9.21 2.75 -4.92
CA ASP A 158 10.64 3.02 -4.97
C ASP A 158 11.04 4.16 -4.01
N ALA A 159 12.30 4.17 -3.59
CA ALA A 159 12.83 5.16 -2.66
C ALA A 159 12.71 6.61 -3.18
N GLU A 160 12.83 6.83 -4.49
CA GLU A 160 12.75 8.16 -5.09
C GLU A 160 11.33 8.73 -4.98
N SER A 161 10.31 7.94 -5.32
CA SER A 161 8.91 8.35 -5.21
C SER A 161 8.50 8.60 -3.76
N LYS A 162 8.94 7.76 -2.81
CA LYS A 162 8.70 7.96 -1.37
C LYS A 162 9.40 9.23 -0.86
N GLN A 163 10.66 9.44 -1.21
CA GLN A 163 11.40 10.65 -0.82
C GLN A 163 10.75 11.93 -1.36
N LYS A 164 10.27 11.91 -2.61
CA LYS A 164 9.51 13.02 -3.19
C LYS A 164 8.22 13.29 -2.41
N ALA A 165 7.47 12.25 -2.08
CA ALA A 165 6.25 12.38 -1.28
C ALA A 165 6.53 12.99 0.11
N ILE A 166 7.60 12.55 0.79
CA ILE A 166 8.05 13.14 2.06
C ILE A 166 8.35 14.63 1.88
N SER A 167 9.13 14.99 0.84
CA SER A 167 9.49 16.38 0.54
C SER A 167 8.27 17.28 0.33
N ASP A 168 7.25 16.77 -0.37
CA ASP A 168 6.00 17.48 -0.60
C ASP A 168 5.24 17.74 0.73
N PHE A 169 5.17 16.75 1.62
CA PHE A 169 4.56 16.91 2.93
C PHE A 169 5.36 17.84 3.85
N VAL A 170 6.70 17.76 3.78
CA VAL A 170 7.57 18.68 4.53
C VAL A 170 7.29 20.13 4.16
N LYS A 171 7.17 20.44 2.88
CA LYS A 171 6.80 21.77 2.39
C LYS A 171 5.39 22.15 2.79
N LYS A 172 4.43 21.24 2.56
CA LYS A 172 2.99 21.48 2.83
C LYS A 172 2.73 21.84 4.29
N TYR A 173 3.40 21.16 5.22
CA TYR A 173 3.14 21.29 6.65
C TYR A 173 4.27 21.95 7.46
N ASN A 174 5.31 22.48 6.82
CA ASN A 174 6.49 23.02 7.49
C ASN A 174 7.04 22.06 8.56
N ILE A 175 7.40 20.82 8.15
CA ILE A 175 7.81 19.74 9.04
C ILE A 175 9.29 19.89 9.41
N ASP A 176 9.63 19.61 10.66
CA ASP A 176 11.01 19.42 11.13
C ASP A 176 11.38 17.93 11.07
N LEU A 177 12.08 17.52 10.01
CA LEU A 177 12.49 16.13 9.84
C LEU A 177 13.40 15.62 10.96
N LYS A 178 14.22 16.52 11.58
CA LYS A 178 15.13 16.11 12.67
C LYS A 178 14.40 15.68 13.94
N LYS A 179 13.14 16.14 14.12
CA LYS A 179 12.29 15.80 15.25
C LYS A 179 11.17 14.83 14.88
N SER A 180 11.10 14.44 13.60
CA SER A 180 10.05 13.57 13.08
C SER A 180 10.44 12.10 13.15
N TYR A 181 9.49 11.24 12.89
CA TYR A 181 9.59 9.79 13.02
C TYR A 181 9.28 9.11 11.68
N ALA A 182 9.93 7.99 11.42
CA ALA A 182 9.63 7.12 10.29
C ALA A 182 9.48 5.67 10.79
N TYR A 183 8.56 4.95 10.18
CA TYR A 183 8.25 3.55 10.45
C TYR A 183 8.16 2.82 9.10
N GLY A 184 9.06 1.88 8.89
CA GLY A 184 9.18 1.06 7.70
C GLY A 184 9.81 -0.28 8.04
N ASP A 185 9.74 -1.24 7.15
CA ASP A 185 10.32 -2.58 7.29
C ASP A 185 11.41 -2.86 6.24
N THR A 186 11.58 -1.94 5.29
CA THR A 186 12.58 -2.04 4.22
C THR A 186 13.54 -0.87 4.22
N THR A 187 14.69 -1.03 3.56
CA THR A 187 15.69 0.04 3.36
C THR A 187 15.21 1.12 2.38
N GLY A 188 14.12 0.89 1.67
CA GLY A 188 13.49 1.85 0.75
C GLY A 188 12.51 2.82 1.42
N ASP A 189 12.26 2.61 2.73
CA ASP A 189 11.30 3.41 3.53
C ASP A 189 11.94 4.66 4.22
#